data_dc419c777926751df20710eb1aebe2e1
#
_entry.id   dc419c777926751df20710eb1aebe2e1
#
_cell.length_a   1.000
_cell.length_b   1.000
_cell.length_c   1.000
_cell.angle_alpha   90.00
_cell.angle_beta   90.00
_cell.angle_gamma   90.00
#
_symmetry.space_group_name_H-M   'P 1'
#
loop_
_entity.id
_entity.type
_entity.pdbx_description
1 polymer ?
#
loop_
_entity_poly.entity_id
_entity_poly.type
_entity_poly.pdbx_seq_one_letter_code
_entity_poly.pdbx_strand_id
1 'polypeptide(L)'
;MGGIILSNAAAAAAACFQASIPALWPKPQNISTSNCGVALNVPVNIVTGTNSDAAAINVIKNVIAAAGGTATVSSTSTNQGTQILIGTAAENPSADAAAKSLAGNSAANFTAEGYILASGLYGSSNQPTVVLNGVDGSGTFYAAQTLRQLISGAGSGVPGVKIQDWPLMPIRGSVEGFYGIPWTQNARLDHFAFFGKHKLNTYIYTPKNDKYLRDNWRQLYDADSLNTIKQLVDAANANHVTFTFALSPGQDLCYSSDGDFNTTIAKFEQIRKLGVKSFYIPFDDIEVVFNCDADKAKWPQNKDQKWLADAQAYYLNRVQTEYIQKYGLNNLQTVPTYYYSSDASPYKAELGSQLNKSIRMQWTGERIITDDFPASSAIMADKTYSTDKLFVWDNFPDNDGEPGRLYLKPLTGRAPDLYKYHLGFTSNPMLSAYASMPALANFGDYTWNGPSYDAAASTKAVLSELAGNNATILTALVAFVDLHQFWTYSDNPTYAPQLNADINAYWAARADDDPHNDDDTAFSRRLTLLKTIPDVLSRMPIAAFAKDVEPWTTVAVQWANACEHLINTLNAIDTENRAKSDSEYK
;
A
#
# COMPACT_ATOMS: atom_id res chain seq x y z
N MET A 1 1.84 -72.42 -23.60
CA MET A 1 2.04 -71.13 -24.29
C MET A 1 1.37 -70.07 -23.45
N GLY A 2 2.13 -69.40 -22.59
CA GLY A 2 1.65 -68.31 -21.75
C GLY A 2 2.05 -66.96 -22.38
N GLY A 3 1.05 -66.21 -22.86
CA GLY A 3 1.26 -64.88 -23.41
C GLY A 3 1.42 -63.87 -22.29
N ILE A 4 2.58 -63.24 -22.23
CA ILE A 4 2.82 -62.07 -21.37
C ILE A 4 2.17 -60.84 -22.04
N ILE A 5 1.09 -60.35 -21.46
CA ILE A 5 0.52 -59.05 -21.85
C ILE A 5 1.35 -57.98 -21.18
N LEU A 6 2.29 -57.37 -21.94
CA LEU A 6 2.93 -56.14 -21.58
C LEU A 6 1.91 -54.98 -21.72
N SER A 7 1.38 -54.51 -20.61
CA SER A 7 0.60 -53.26 -20.56
C SER A 7 1.59 -52.09 -20.72
N ASN A 8 1.70 -51.55 -21.93
CA ASN A 8 2.30 -50.26 -22.17
C ASN A 8 1.34 -49.19 -21.63
N ALA A 9 1.51 -48.80 -20.37
CA ALA A 9 1.00 -47.55 -19.87
C ALA A 9 1.90 -46.44 -20.43
N ALA A 10 1.55 -45.93 -21.62
CA ALA A 10 2.07 -44.68 -22.11
C ALA A 10 1.67 -43.61 -21.11
N ALA A 11 2.61 -43.08 -20.34
CA ALA A 11 2.40 -41.89 -19.56
C ALA A 11 1.96 -40.79 -20.54
N ALA A 12 0.69 -40.39 -20.49
CA ALA A 12 0.21 -39.25 -21.27
C ALA A 12 1.06 -38.04 -20.87
N ALA A 13 1.79 -37.48 -21.82
CA ALA A 13 2.54 -36.25 -21.58
C ALA A 13 1.57 -35.20 -21.04
N ALA A 14 1.84 -34.67 -19.87
CA ALA A 14 0.99 -33.64 -19.27
C ALA A 14 0.85 -32.48 -20.24
N ALA A 15 -0.38 -32.21 -20.69
CA ALA A 15 -0.61 -31.10 -21.61
C ALA A 15 -0.32 -29.77 -20.88
N CYS A 16 0.48 -28.92 -21.52
CA CYS A 16 0.79 -27.60 -20.97
C CYS A 16 -0.49 -26.75 -20.90
N PHE A 17 -0.74 -26.14 -19.76
CA PHE A 17 -1.78 -25.14 -19.61
C PHE A 17 -1.45 -23.91 -20.48
N GLN A 18 -2.40 -23.51 -21.33
CA GLN A 18 -2.21 -22.40 -22.27
C GLN A 18 -3.03 -21.20 -21.83
N ALA A 19 -2.35 -20.13 -21.44
CA ALA A 19 -2.96 -18.84 -21.14
C ALA A 19 -1.91 -17.72 -21.36
N SER A 20 -2.40 -16.53 -21.68
CA SER A 20 -1.56 -15.33 -21.66
C SER A 20 -1.23 -14.92 -20.23
N ILE A 21 -0.06 -14.32 -20.04
CA ILE A 21 0.32 -13.74 -18.74
C ILE A 21 -0.52 -12.47 -18.54
N PRO A 22 -1.33 -12.37 -17.47
CA PRO A 22 -2.07 -11.15 -17.17
C PRO A 22 -1.14 -10.01 -16.75
N ALA A 23 -1.64 -8.78 -16.76
CA ALA A 23 -0.94 -7.66 -16.16
C ALA A 23 -0.80 -7.89 -14.63
N LEU A 24 0.40 -7.68 -14.11
CA LEU A 24 0.73 -7.85 -12.69
C LEU A 24 1.03 -6.50 -12.05
N TRP A 25 0.57 -6.31 -10.82
CA TRP A 25 0.73 -5.10 -10.02
C TRP A 25 1.14 -5.46 -8.57
N PRO A 26 2.24 -4.92 -8.04
CA PRO A 26 3.30 -4.15 -8.75
C PRO A 26 3.88 -4.88 -9.96
N LYS A 27 4.33 -4.11 -10.97
CA LYS A 27 5.02 -4.69 -12.13
C LYS A 27 6.33 -5.35 -11.67
N PRO A 28 6.54 -6.65 -11.96
CA PRO A 28 7.80 -7.32 -11.60
C PRO A 28 9.02 -6.68 -12.28
N GLN A 29 10.19 -6.80 -11.63
CA GLN A 29 11.45 -6.33 -12.21
C GLN A 29 11.77 -7.05 -13.54
N ASN A 30 11.60 -8.37 -13.57
CA ASN A 30 11.80 -9.17 -14.77
C ASN A 30 10.66 -10.18 -14.91
N ILE A 31 10.07 -10.22 -16.10
CA ILE A 31 9.04 -11.20 -16.47
C ILE A 31 9.25 -11.67 -17.91
N SER A 32 9.15 -12.96 -18.13
CA SER A 32 9.22 -13.59 -19.44
C SER A 32 8.34 -14.84 -19.51
N THR A 33 8.04 -15.29 -20.71
CA THR A 33 7.30 -16.52 -20.93
C THR A 33 8.20 -17.75 -20.72
N SER A 34 7.63 -18.84 -20.22
CA SER A 34 8.21 -20.19 -20.29
C SER A 34 7.43 -21.04 -21.29
N ASN A 35 7.97 -22.21 -21.64
CA ASN A 35 7.39 -23.05 -22.68
C ASN A 35 6.11 -23.79 -22.27
N CYS A 36 5.79 -23.85 -20.96
CA CYS A 36 4.71 -24.69 -20.47
C CYS A 36 4.07 -24.08 -19.22
N GLY A 37 2.79 -23.76 -19.29
CA GLY A 37 1.97 -23.44 -18.11
C GLY A 37 1.54 -24.69 -17.37
N VAL A 38 0.98 -24.50 -16.16
CA VAL A 38 0.66 -25.57 -15.22
C VAL A 38 -0.79 -25.44 -14.74
N ALA A 39 -1.59 -26.50 -14.89
CA ALA A 39 -2.97 -26.54 -14.40
C ALA A 39 -3.01 -26.62 -12.86
N LEU A 40 -3.95 -25.91 -12.23
CA LEU A 40 -4.22 -25.98 -10.79
C LEU A 40 -5.62 -26.53 -10.45
N ASN A 41 -6.49 -26.76 -11.44
CA ASN A 41 -7.79 -27.43 -11.27
C ASN A 41 -7.68 -28.98 -11.16
N VAL A 42 -6.58 -29.44 -10.60
CA VAL A 42 -6.19 -30.84 -10.38
C VAL A 42 -5.75 -31.01 -8.92
N PRO A 43 -5.46 -32.23 -8.44
CA PRO A 43 -4.75 -32.39 -7.17
C PRO A 43 -3.41 -31.68 -7.19
N VAL A 44 -3.16 -30.80 -6.20
CA VAL A 44 -1.93 -30.01 -6.07
C VAL A 44 -1.24 -30.36 -4.76
N ASN A 45 0.04 -30.72 -4.83
CA ASN A 45 0.87 -30.94 -3.67
C ASN A 45 1.76 -29.71 -3.41
N ILE A 46 1.55 -29.03 -2.28
CA ILE A 46 2.39 -27.95 -1.81
C ILE A 46 3.55 -28.55 -1.04
N VAL A 47 4.75 -28.48 -1.62
CA VAL A 47 5.96 -29.05 -1.03
C VAL A 47 6.66 -27.97 -0.23
N THR A 48 6.67 -28.16 1.08
CA THR A 48 7.26 -27.23 2.06
C THR A 48 8.60 -27.72 2.57
N GLY A 49 9.43 -26.80 3.04
CA GLY A 49 10.64 -27.10 3.80
C GLY A 49 10.43 -26.94 5.31
N THR A 50 11.53 -26.81 6.04
CA THR A 50 11.51 -26.48 7.45
C THR A 50 11.13 -25.00 7.63
N ASN A 51 10.18 -24.71 8.52
CA ASN A 51 9.74 -23.33 8.82
C ASN A 51 9.18 -22.54 7.64
N SER A 52 8.61 -23.22 6.63
CA SER A 52 7.98 -22.55 5.50
C SER A 52 6.88 -21.57 5.96
N ASP A 53 6.79 -20.45 5.28
CA ASP A 53 5.89 -19.35 5.64
C ASP A 53 4.41 -19.77 5.60
N ALA A 54 3.74 -19.70 6.76
CA ALA A 54 2.35 -20.12 6.91
C ALA A 54 1.37 -19.20 6.15
N ALA A 55 1.66 -17.91 6.07
CA ALA A 55 0.84 -16.95 5.33
C ALA A 55 0.90 -17.23 3.82
N ALA A 56 2.08 -17.49 3.28
CA ALA A 56 2.24 -17.93 1.88
C ALA A 56 1.46 -19.21 1.59
N ILE A 57 1.56 -20.22 2.46
CA ILE A 57 0.81 -21.49 2.31
C ILE A 57 -0.70 -21.23 2.26
N ASN A 58 -1.22 -20.35 3.12
CA ASN A 58 -2.64 -20.01 3.14
C ASN A 58 -3.07 -19.30 1.85
N VAL A 59 -2.30 -18.36 1.34
CA VAL A 59 -2.56 -17.72 0.04
C VAL A 59 -2.60 -18.77 -1.07
N ILE A 60 -1.63 -19.68 -1.13
CA ILE A 60 -1.55 -20.74 -2.15
C ILE A 60 -2.76 -21.69 -2.08
N LYS A 61 -3.18 -22.10 -0.88
CA LYS A 61 -4.39 -22.93 -0.71
C LYS A 61 -5.63 -22.25 -1.27
N ASN A 62 -5.81 -20.96 -0.98
CA ASN A 62 -6.94 -20.17 -1.49
C ASN A 62 -6.87 -20.03 -3.03
N VAL A 63 -5.67 -19.85 -3.58
CA VAL A 63 -5.45 -19.80 -5.04
C VAL A 63 -5.83 -21.12 -5.71
N ILE A 64 -5.40 -22.26 -5.15
CA ILE A 64 -5.74 -23.60 -5.67
C ILE A 64 -7.25 -23.82 -5.61
N ALA A 65 -7.90 -23.49 -4.50
CA ALA A 65 -9.36 -23.60 -4.34
C ALA A 65 -10.11 -22.72 -5.36
N ALA A 66 -9.66 -21.48 -5.58
CA ALA A 66 -10.23 -20.58 -6.57
C ALA A 66 -10.06 -21.11 -8.01
N ALA A 67 -8.97 -21.82 -8.29
CA ALA A 67 -8.74 -22.50 -9.58
C ALA A 67 -9.57 -23.80 -9.76
N GLY A 68 -10.30 -24.25 -8.71
CA GLY A 68 -11.08 -25.49 -8.73
C GLY A 68 -10.27 -26.75 -8.38
N GLY A 69 -9.08 -26.60 -7.82
CA GLY A 69 -8.22 -27.71 -7.41
C GLY A 69 -8.34 -28.08 -5.94
N THR A 70 -7.61 -29.12 -5.54
CA THR A 70 -7.51 -29.58 -4.15
C THR A 70 -6.04 -29.55 -3.70
N ALA A 71 -5.78 -28.96 -2.53
CA ALA A 71 -4.44 -28.80 -1.99
C ALA A 71 -4.10 -29.83 -0.92
N THR A 72 -2.93 -30.46 -1.03
CA THR A 72 -2.27 -31.18 0.05
C THR A 72 -0.96 -30.49 0.41
N VAL A 73 -0.51 -30.59 1.65
CA VAL A 73 0.77 -30.03 2.10
C VAL A 73 1.65 -31.18 2.58
N SER A 74 2.86 -31.27 2.06
CA SER A 74 3.82 -32.30 2.44
C SER A 74 5.26 -31.76 2.39
N SER A 75 6.18 -32.47 3.00
CA SER A 75 7.63 -32.17 2.91
C SER A 75 8.31 -32.85 1.71
N THR A 76 7.58 -33.63 0.92
CA THR A 76 8.13 -34.40 -0.20
C THR A 76 7.30 -34.22 -1.45
N SER A 77 8.00 -34.16 -2.61
CA SER A 77 7.33 -34.18 -3.91
C SER A 77 6.70 -35.54 -4.19
N THR A 78 5.59 -35.51 -4.93
CA THR A 78 4.92 -36.71 -5.44
C THR A 78 5.01 -36.73 -6.97
N ASN A 79 4.80 -37.90 -7.58
CA ASN A 79 4.76 -38.01 -9.04
C ASN A 79 3.34 -37.85 -9.61
N GLN A 80 2.42 -37.30 -8.82
CA GLN A 80 1.01 -37.14 -9.20
C GLN A 80 0.56 -35.69 -9.10
N GLY A 81 -0.30 -35.27 -10.01
CA GLY A 81 -0.86 -33.92 -10.02
C GLY A 81 0.19 -32.82 -10.24
N THR A 82 -0.11 -31.64 -9.80
CA THR A 82 0.81 -30.49 -9.87
C THR A 82 1.60 -30.36 -8.56
N GLN A 83 2.87 -29.99 -8.66
CA GLN A 83 3.70 -29.65 -7.49
C GLN A 83 3.85 -28.12 -7.38
N ILE A 84 3.69 -27.59 -6.17
CA ILE A 84 4.08 -26.22 -5.85
C ILE A 84 5.20 -26.27 -4.80
N LEU A 85 6.41 -25.95 -5.22
CA LEU A 85 7.61 -25.96 -4.37
C LEU A 85 7.79 -24.56 -3.77
N ILE A 86 7.78 -24.45 -2.42
CA ILE A 86 7.84 -23.14 -1.75
C ILE A 86 8.93 -23.08 -0.68
N GLY A 87 9.49 -21.88 -0.47
CA GLY A 87 10.41 -21.55 0.61
C GLY A 87 11.72 -20.93 0.13
N THR A 88 12.54 -20.53 1.09
CA THR A 88 13.89 -20.02 0.82
C THR A 88 14.85 -21.17 0.47
N ALA A 89 16.03 -20.85 -0.04
CA ALA A 89 17.07 -21.86 -0.33
C ALA A 89 17.47 -22.66 0.92
N ALA A 90 17.47 -22.05 2.09
CA ALA A 90 17.80 -22.71 3.35
C ALA A 90 16.67 -23.59 3.88
N GLU A 91 15.42 -23.17 3.72
CA GLU A 91 14.24 -23.91 4.20
C GLU A 91 13.88 -25.08 3.29
N ASN A 92 13.94 -24.88 1.97
CA ASN A 92 13.56 -25.87 0.96
C ASN A 92 14.56 -25.86 -0.21
N PRO A 93 15.67 -26.63 -0.11
CA PRO A 93 16.64 -26.75 -1.20
C PRO A 93 16.04 -27.24 -2.53
N SER A 94 14.93 -28.00 -2.49
CA SER A 94 14.23 -28.46 -3.69
C SER A 94 13.55 -27.30 -4.43
N ALA A 95 13.00 -26.31 -3.71
CA ALA A 95 12.46 -25.10 -4.32
C ALA A 95 13.56 -24.26 -4.98
N ASP A 96 14.72 -24.12 -4.34
CA ASP A 96 15.86 -23.42 -4.91
C ASP A 96 16.41 -24.12 -6.16
N ALA A 97 16.52 -25.45 -6.13
CA ALA A 97 16.95 -26.23 -7.30
C ALA A 97 15.95 -26.10 -8.48
N ALA A 98 14.64 -26.09 -8.19
CA ALA A 98 13.61 -25.87 -9.20
C ALA A 98 13.66 -24.44 -9.77
N ALA A 99 13.91 -23.41 -8.93
CA ALA A 99 14.09 -22.04 -9.37
C ALA A 99 15.28 -21.89 -10.32
N LYS A 100 16.42 -22.48 -9.98
CA LYS A 100 17.60 -22.53 -10.86
C LYS A 100 17.32 -23.22 -12.19
N SER A 101 16.56 -24.31 -12.16
CA SER A 101 16.24 -25.07 -13.39
C SER A 101 15.22 -24.33 -14.28
N LEU A 102 14.14 -23.81 -13.71
CA LEU A 102 13.03 -23.21 -14.45
C LEU A 102 13.28 -21.74 -14.82
N ALA A 103 13.94 -20.97 -13.95
CA ALA A 103 14.16 -19.53 -14.14
C ALA A 103 15.64 -19.14 -14.34
N GLY A 104 16.58 -20.08 -14.24
CA GLY A 104 18.01 -19.83 -14.45
C GLY A 104 18.70 -19.09 -13.29
N ASN A 105 18.06 -18.89 -12.14
CA ASN A 105 18.59 -18.14 -11.01
C ASN A 105 18.09 -18.68 -9.66
N SER A 106 18.67 -18.19 -8.55
CA SER A 106 18.25 -18.41 -7.17
C SER A 106 17.79 -17.08 -6.56
N ALA A 107 16.70 -17.10 -5.79
CA ALA A 107 16.26 -15.91 -5.08
C ALA A 107 17.30 -15.40 -4.07
N ALA A 108 18.16 -16.28 -3.54
CA ALA A 108 19.25 -15.90 -2.63
C ALA A 108 20.21 -14.82 -3.20
N ASN A 109 20.17 -14.57 -4.50
CA ASN A 109 20.97 -13.53 -5.16
C ASN A 109 20.29 -12.14 -5.17
N PHE A 110 19.05 -12.02 -4.67
CA PHE A 110 18.30 -10.76 -4.66
C PHE A 110 18.40 -10.05 -3.31
N THR A 111 17.87 -8.83 -3.25
CA THR A 111 17.67 -8.09 -1.99
C THR A 111 16.55 -8.72 -1.16
N ALA A 112 16.46 -8.33 0.11
CA ALA A 112 15.37 -8.76 1.00
C ALA A 112 13.99 -8.63 0.35
N GLU A 113 13.08 -9.52 0.69
CA GLU A 113 11.73 -9.62 0.14
C GLU A 113 11.66 -10.00 -1.36
N GLY A 114 12.81 -10.22 -2.01
CA GLY A 114 12.90 -10.68 -3.39
C GLY A 114 12.47 -12.15 -3.54
N TYR A 115 12.04 -12.52 -4.74
CA TYR A 115 11.58 -13.88 -5.03
C TYR A 115 11.73 -14.28 -6.51
N ILE A 116 11.68 -15.58 -6.73
CA ILE A 116 11.45 -16.19 -8.04
C ILE A 116 10.10 -16.91 -8.03
N LEU A 117 9.30 -16.66 -9.06
CA LEU A 117 8.12 -17.46 -9.39
C LEU A 117 8.30 -17.98 -10.81
N ALA A 118 8.25 -19.30 -10.98
CA ALA A 118 8.31 -19.89 -12.31
C ALA A 118 7.39 -21.12 -12.41
N SER A 119 6.85 -21.34 -13.61
CA SER A 119 6.03 -22.48 -13.95
C SER A 119 6.62 -23.26 -15.11
N GLY A 120 6.46 -24.60 -15.11
CA GLY A 120 6.96 -25.44 -16.17
C GLY A 120 6.98 -26.93 -15.83
N LEU A 121 7.60 -27.71 -16.70
CA LEU A 121 7.88 -29.12 -16.46
C LEU A 121 9.27 -29.24 -15.81
N TYR A 122 9.35 -29.92 -14.66
CA TYR A 122 10.56 -30.01 -13.84
C TYR A 122 10.99 -31.45 -13.59
N GLY A 123 12.30 -31.67 -13.55
CA GLY A 123 12.93 -32.97 -13.30
C GLY A 123 12.86 -33.94 -14.49
N SER A 124 13.42 -35.12 -14.30
CA SER A 124 13.47 -36.16 -15.35
C SER A 124 12.10 -36.72 -15.71
N SER A 125 11.13 -36.62 -14.80
CA SER A 125 9.74 -37.06 -15.00
C SER A 125 8.88 -36.01 -15.69
N ASN A 126 9.40 -34.82 -16.03
CA ASN A 126 8.63 -33.69 -16.58
C ASN A 126 7.40 -33.35 -15.73
N GLN A 127 7.58 -33.29 -14.40
CA GLN A 127 6.50 -33.04 -13.46
C GLN A 127 5.97 -31.59 -13.59
N PRO A 128 4.66 -31.37 -13.78
CA PRO A 128 4.08 -30.03 -13.75
C PRO A 128 4.37 -29.33 -12.41
N THR A 129 5.11 -28.25 -12.46
CA THR A 129 5.67 -27.60 -11.26
C THR A 129 5.53 -26.09 -11.33
N VAL A 130 5.13 -25.49 -10.22
CA VAL A 130 5.27 -24.08 -9.93
C VAL A 130 6.26 -23.93 -8.77
N VAL A 131 7.23 -23.03 -8.89
CA VAL A 131 8.18 -22.73 -7.82
C VAL A 131 7.94 -21.31 -7.30
N LEU A 132 7.92 -21.15 -5.98
CA LEU A 132 7.91 -19.88 -5.25
C LEU A 132 9.11 -19.88 -4.31
N ASN A 133 10.23 -19.37 -4.78
CA ASN A 133 11.49 -19.32 -4.04
C ASN A 133 11.74 -17.88 -3.57
N GLY A 134 11.67 -17.62 -2.26
CA GLY A 134 11.93 -16.32 -1.65
C GLY A 134 13.36 -16.18 -1.15
N VAL A 135 13.84 -14.94 -1.05
CA VAL A 135 15.06 -14.62 -0.27
C VAL A 135 14.83 -14.91 1.21
N ASP A 136 13.62 -14.59 1.67
CA ASP A 136 13.12 -14.72 3.03
C ASP A 136 11.63 -15.11 3.01
N GLY A 137 11.01 -15.21 4.18
CA GLY A 137 9.58 -15.52 4.30
C GLY A 137 8.67 -14.50 3.59
N SER A 138 9.04 -13.20 3.64
CA SER A 138 8.28 -12.15 2.96
C SER A 138 8.39 -12.28 1.44
N GLY A 139 9.55 -12.62 0.89
CA GLY A 139 9.71 -12.92 -0.53
C GLY A 139 8.85 -14.11 -0.97
N THR A 140 8.80 -15.17 -0.16
CA THR A 140 7.93 -16.33 -0.42
C THR A 140 6.45 -15.95 -0.39
N PHE A 141 6.04 -15.10 0.56
CA PHE A 141 4.68 -14.56 0.66
C PHE A 141 4.31 -13.70 -0.55
N TYR A 142 5.21 -12.80 -0.98
CA TYR A 142 4.96 -11.95 -2.16
C TYR A 142 4.95 -12.74 -3.47
N ALA A 143 5.72 -13.83 -3.57
CA ALA A 143 5.59 -14.79 -4.67
C ALA A 143 4.17 -15.40 -4.70
N ALA A 144 3.61 -15.78 -3.54
CA ALA A 144 2.25 -16.30 -3.44
C ALA A 144 1.19 -15.24 -3.82
N GLN A 145 1.38 -13.97 -3.47
CA GLN A 145 0.49 -12.88 -3.92
C GLN A 145 0.56 -12.66 -5.44
N THR A 146 1.74 -12.82 -6.03
CA THR A 146 1.88 -12.77 -7.50
C THR A 146 1.22 -13.97 -8.16
N LEU A 147 1.32 -15.17 -7.58
CA LEU A 147 0.57 -16.35 -8.02
C LEU A 147 -0.95 -16.10 -7.99
N ARG A 148 -1.46 -15.44 -6.94
CA ARG A 148 -2.88 -15.04 -6.85
C ARG A 148 -3.31 -14.20 -8.05
N GLN A 149 -2.50 -13.22 -8.45
CA GLN A 149 -2.83 -12.37 -9.61
C GLN A 149 -2.78 -13.15 -10.93
N LEU A 150 -1.81 -14.05 -11.11
CA LEU A 150 -1.73 -14.91 -12.30
C LEU A 150 -2.99 -15.75 -12.47
N ILE A 151 -3.52 -16.33 -11.39
CA ILE A 151 -4.74 -17.14 -11.42
C ILE A 151 -5.99 -16.29 -11.62
N SER A 152 -6.09 -15.13 -10.98
CA SER A 152 -7.22 -14.21 -11.19
C SER A 152 -7.39 -13.81 -12.65
N GLY A 153 -6.27 -13.70 -13.39
CA GLY A 153 -6.28 -13.38 -14.82
C GLY A 153 -6.41 -14.59 -15.77
N ALA A 154 -5.85 -15.76 -15.36
CA ALA A 154 -5.76 -16.96 -16.23
C ALA A 154 -6.78 -18.06 -15.91
N GLY A 155 -7.48 -17.98 -14.78
CA GLY A 155 -8.53 -18.93 -14.39
C GLY A 155 -7.99 -20.19 -13.69
N SER A 156 -7.94 -21.35 -14.35
CA SER A 156 -7.71 -22.65 -13.72
C SER A 156 -6.25 -23.12 -13.68
N GLY A 157 -5.29 -22.27 -14.04
CA GLY A 157 -3.86 -22.63 -14.04
C GLY A 157 -2.93 -21.44 -14.14
N VAL A 158 -1.65 -21.70 -13.96
CA VAL A 158 -0.56 -20.73 -14.09
C VAL A 158 -0.06 -20.72 -15.53
N PRO A 159 -0.04 -19.56 -16.23
CA PRO A 159 0.56 -19.50 -17.56
C PRO A 159 2.05 -19.87 -17.49
N GLY A 160 2.63 -20.23 -18.64
CA GLY A 160 4.07 -20.47 -18.74
C GLY A 160 4.84 -19.17 -18.46
N VAL A 161 5.42 -19.01 -17.27
CA VAL A 161 6.01 -17.75 -16.80
C VAL A 161 7.30 -17.97 -16.02
N LYS A 162 8.21 -16.99 -16.13
CA LYS A 162 9.41 -16.82 -15.31
C LYS A 162 9.41 -15.39 -14.79
N ILE A 163 9.37 -15.23 -13.48
CA ILE A 163 9.39 -13.94 -12.78
C ILE A 163 10.57 -13.93 -11.83
N GLN A 164 11.36 -12.85 -11.89
CA GLN A 164 12.42 -12.54 -10.94
C GLN A 164 12.13 -11.13 -10.43
N ASP A 165 11.84 -11.00 -9.14
CA ASP A 165 11.24 -9.77 -8.62
C ASP A 165 11.76 -9.44 -7.22
N TRP A 166 11.88 -8.14 -6.94
CA TRP A 166 12.31 -7.59 -5.65
C TRP A 166 11.89 -6.13 -5.53
N PRO A 167 11.64 -5.62 -4.31
CA PRO A 167 11.33 -4.21 -4.12
C PRO A 167 12.57 -3.32 -4.32
N LEU A 168 12.37 -2.13 -4.90
CA LEU A 168 13.42 -1.11 -4.98
C LEU A 168 13.54 -0.29 -3.70
N MET A 169 12.43 -0.10 -2.96
CA MET A 169 12.42 0.61 -1.70
C MET A 169 12.09 -0.34 -0.54
N PRO A 170 12.91 -0.37 0.53
CA PRO A 170 12.68 -1.28 1.67
C PRO A 170 11.53 -0.85 2.59
N ILE A 171 11.10 0.42 2.58
CA ILE A 171 9.98 0.93 3.40
C ILE A 171 8.84 1.33 2.48
N ARG A 172 7.68 0.68 2.64
CA ARG A 172 6.51 0.84 1.76
C ARG A 172 5.24 0.69 2.59
N GLY A 173 4.45 1.76 2.73
CA GLY A 173 3.23 1.63 3.52
C GLY A 173 2.56 2.93 3.90
N SER A 174 2.02 2.97 5.11
CA SER A 174 1.32 4.14 5.62
C SER A 174 1.77 4.55 7.02
N VAL A 175 1.54 5.82 7.32
CA VAL A 175 1.59 6.40 8.66
C VAL A 175 0.19 6.94 8.97
N GLU A 176 -0.51 6.39 9.98
CA GLU A 176 -1.80 6.91 10.43
C GLU A 176 -1.55 8.13 11.33
N GLY A 177 -1.21 9.25 10.67
CA GLY A 177 -0.74 10.48 11.33
C GLY A 177 -1.67 11.68 11.20
N PHE A 178 -2.78 11.56 10.47
CA PHE A 178 -3.76 12.60 10.25
C PHE A 178 -4.49 13.01 11.54
N TYR A 179 -4.97 14.24 11.59
CA TYR A 179 -5.83 14.74 12.65
C TYR A 179 -7.30 14.39 12.36
N GLY A 180 -8.12 14.27 13.42
CA GLY A 180 -9.54 13.93 13.30
C GLY A 180 -9.88 12.53 13.78
N ILE A 181 -10.93 11.93 13.20
CA ILE A 181 -11.40 10.59 13.60
C ILE A 181 -10.48 9.53 13.01
N PRO A 182 -9.81 8.74 13.86
CA PRO A 182 -8.89 7.71 13.36
C PRO A 182 -9.65 6.53 12.77
N TRP A 183 -8.94 5.71 12.04
CA TRP A 183 -9.47 4.48 11.49
C TRP A 183 -10.01 3.55 12.57
N THR A 184 -11.09 2.84 12.25
CA THR A 184 -11.63 1.81 13.14
C THR A 184 -10.70 0.61 13.21
N GLN A 185 -10.86 -0.22 14.28
CA GLN A 185 -10.12 -1.47 14.41
C GLN A 185 -10.30 -2.36 13.15
N ASN A 186 -11.54 -2.53 12.68
CA ASN A 186 -11.82 -3.35 11.50
C ASN A 186 -11.17 -2.78 10.23
N ALA A 187 -11.20 -1.46 10.04
CA ALA A 187 -10.55 -0.84 8.89
C ALA A 187 -9.03 -1.11 8.89
N ARG A 188 -8.36 -1.03 10.05
CA ARG A 188 -6.93 -1.36 10.17
C ARG A 188 -6.65 -2.83 9.85
N LEU A 189 -7.49 -3.76 10.34
CA LEU A 189 -7.37 -5.19 10.05
C LEU A 189 -7.50 -5.47 8.54
N ASP A 190 -8.50 -4.87 7.89
CA ASP A 190 -8.72 -4.99 6.44
C ASP A 190 -7.54 -4.39 5.64
N HIS A 191 -6.96 -3.28 6.13
CA HIS A 191 -5.79 -2.67 5.50
C HIS A 191 -4.55 -3.55 5.58
N PHE A 192 -4.32 -4.31 6.67
CA PHE A 192 -3.19 -5.24 6.69
C PHE A 192 -3.33 -6.35 5.64
N ALA A 193 -4.53 -6.88 5.44
CA ALA A 193 -4.79 -7.83 4.37
C ALA A 193 -4.60 -7.20 2.98
N PHE A 194 -5.05 -5.95 2.79
CA PHE A 194 -4.85 -5.18 1.58
C PHE A 194 -3.35 -4.89 1.33
N PHE A 195 -2.60 -4.50 2.37
CA PHE A 195 -1.16 -4.24 2.28
C PHE A 195 -0.39 -5.48 1.81
N GLY A 196 -0.67 -6.63 2.41
CA GLY A 196 -0.05 -7.90 1.96
C GLY A 196 -0.29 -8.18 0.48
N LYS A 197 -1.50 -7.92 -0.03
CA LYS A 197 -1.85 -8.10 -1.44
C LYS A 197 -1.09 -7.17 -2.38
N HIS A 198 -0.84 -5.93 -1.95
CA HIS A 198 -0.19 -4.87 -2.72
C HIS A 198 1.29 -4.69 -2.37
N LYS A 199 1.89 -5.65 -1.65
CA LYS A 199 3.31 -5.69 -1.26
C LYS A 199 3.77 -4.46 -0.46
N LEU A 200 2.86 -3.82 0.28
CA LEU A 200 3.17 -2.84 1.30
C LEU A 200 3.60 -3.58 2.58
N ASN A 201 4.64 -3.11 3.25
CA ASN A 201 5.27 -3.82 4.37
C ASN A 201 5.35 -3.00 5.67
N THR A 202 4.80 -1.80 5.71
CA THR A 202 4.96 -0.87 6.84
C THR A 202 3.64 -0.22 7.20
N TYR A 203 3.31 -0.22 8.49
CA TYR A 203 2.24 0.58 9.07
C TYR A 203 2.74 1.24 10.35
N ILE A 204 2.73 2.58 10.38
CA ILE A 204 3.12 3.38 11.55
C ILE A 204 1.85 3.76 12.30
N TYR A 205 1.70 3.20 13.50
CA TYR A 205 0.57 3.44 14.40
C TYR A 205 0.82 4.71 15.21
N THR A 206 0.22 5.83 14.79
CA THR A 206 0.31 7.12 15.49
C THR A 206 -1.01 7.91 15.45
N PRO A 207 -2.18 7.27 15.72
CA PRO A 207 -3.46 7.96 15.69
C PRO A 207 -3.51 9.06 16.74
N LYS A 208 -3.90 10.26 16.33
CA LYS A 208 -3.86 11.47 17.18
C LYS A 208 -4.82 11.43 18.38
N ASN A 209 -5.85 10.57 18.35
CA ASN A 209 -6.79 10.40 19.47
C ASN A 209 -6.37 9.34 20.49
N ASP A 210 -5.30 8.59 20.25
CA ASP A 210 -4.75 7.69 21.28
C ASP A 210 -3.97 8.50 22.31
N LYS A 211 -4.65 8.81 23.42
CA LYS A 211 -4.09 9.62 24.50
C LYS A 211 -2.78 9.07 25.07
N TYR A 212 -2.57 7.75 25.00
CA TYR A 212 -1.37 7.10 25.53
C TYR A 212 -0.13 7.30 24.65
N LEU A 213 -0.32 7.80 23.42
CA LEU A 213 0.79 8.12 22.53
C LEU A 213 1.33 9.54 22.74
N ARG A 214 0.48 10.50 23.13
CA ARG A 214 0.83 11.92 23.18
C ARG A 214 0.50 12.56 24.54
N ASP A 215 -0.77 12.83 24.82
CA ASP A 215 -1.19 13.62 26.00
C ASP A 215 -0.84 12.94 27.33
N ASN A 216 -1.03 11.64 27.42
CA ASN A 216 -0.75 10.82 28.59
C ASN A 216 0.37 9.79 28.30
N TRP A 217 1.37 10.18 27.54
CA TRP A 217 2.40 9.26 27.05
C TRP A 217 3.18 8.55 28.18
N ARG A 218 3.21 9.14 29.38
CA ARG A 218 3.83 8.51 30.56
C ARG A 218 3.00 7.39 31.16
N GLN A 219 1.70 7.29 30.86
CA GLN A 219 0.84 6.22 31.37
C GLN A 219 0.98 4.97 30.52
N LEU A 220 1.09 3.81 31.15
CA LEU A 220 1.07 2.53 30.46
C LEU A 220 -0.36 2.21 29.97
N TYR A 221 -0.47 1.42 28.91
CA TYR A 221 -1.75 0.91 28.45
C TYR A 221 -2.36 -0.05 29.45
N ASP A 222 -3.68 -0.03 29.58
CA ASP A 222 -4.46 -1.05 30.27
C ASP A 222 -4.54 -2.38 29.46
N ALA A 223 -5.09 -3.41 30.09
CA ALA A 223 -5.16 -4.76 29.50
C ALA A 223 -6.02 -4.80 28.21
N ASP A 224 -7.14 -4.07 28.16
CA ASP A 224 -8.06 -4.07 27.02
C ASP A 224 -7.43 -3.36 25.82
N SER A 225 -6.80 -2.21 26.06
CA SER A 225 -6.03 -1.48 25.04
C SER A 225 -4.88 -2.34 24.49
N LEU A 226 -4.14 -3.04 25.35
CA LEU A 226 -3.08 -3.96 24.93
C LEU A 226 -3.63 -5.13 24.09
N ASN A 227 -4.77 -5.68 24.44
CA ASN A 227 -5.40 -6.74 23.66
C ASN A 227 -5.80 -6.24 22.26
N THR A 228 -6.33 -5.01 22.17
CA THR A 228 -6.66 -4.37 20.90
C THR A 228 -5.42 -4.17 20.04
N ILE A 229 -4.31 -3.66 20.60
CA ILE A 229 -3.05 -3.51 19.88
C ILE A 229 -2.49 -4.88 19.48
N LYS A 230 -2.59 -5.90 20.34
CA LYS A 230 -2.12 -7.26 20.04
C LYS A 230 -2.81 -7.85 18.80
N GLN A 231 -4.12 -7.65 18.66
CA GLN A 231 -4.87 -8.09 17.47
C GLN A 231 -4.34 -7.42 16.18
N LEU A 232 -4.03 -6.11 16.25
CA LEU A 232 -3.43 -5.40 15.12
C LEU A 232 -2.04 -5.96 14.77
N VAL A 233 -1.20 -6.18 15.78
CA VAL A 233 0.16 -6.74 15.61
C VAL A 233 0.11 -8.13 14.97
N ASP A 234 -0.81 -8.98 15.42
CA ASP A 234 -0.96 -10.33 14.88
C ASP A 234 -1.44 -10.30 13.43
N ALA A 235 -2.43 -9.46 13.11
CA ALA A 235 -2.92 -9.30 11.75
C ALA A 235 -1.85 -8.70 10.81
N ALA A 236 -1.08 -7.72 11.29
CA ALA A 236 0.04 -7.16 10.53
C ALA A 236 1.10 -8.24 10.22
N ASN A 237 1.51 -9.01 11.23
CA ASN A 237 2.48 -10.10 11.05
C ASN A 237 1.97 -11.19 10.08
N ALA A 238 0.68 -11.54 10.14
CA ALA A 238 0.05 -12.52 9.24
C ALA A 238 0.02 -12.06 7.78
N ASN A 239 0.26 -10.78 7.50
CA ASN A 239 0.29 -10.16 6.18
C ASN A 239 1.67 -9.57 5.82
N HIS A 240 2.72 -9.94 6.55
CA HIS A 240 4.09 -9.42 6.35
C HIS A 240 4.21 -7.89 6.43
N VAL A 241 3.37 -7.27 7.26
CA VAL A 241 3.40 -5.83 7.54
C VAL A 241 4.10 -5.58 8.87
N THR A 242 5.14 -4.77 8.87
CA THR A 242 5.81 -4.30 10.08
C THR A 242 4.92 -3.29 10.79
N PHE A 243 4.36 -3.69 11.95
CA PHE A 243 3.68 -2.76 12.83
C PHE A 243 4.72 -1.93 13.59
N THR A 244 4.76 -0.61 13.32
CA THR A 244 5.64 0.34 13.99
C THR A 244 4.84 1.13 15.02
N PHE A 245 5.24 1.03 16.29
CA PHE A 245 4.58 1.76 17.39
C PHE A 245 5.21 3.13 17.57
N ALA A 246 4.42 4.19 17.49
CA ALA A 246 4.86 5.55 17.76
C ALA A 246 4.65 5.94 19.23
N LEU A 247 5.53 6.81 19.72
CA LEU A 247 5.36 7.52 21.00
C LEU A 247 5.79 8.97 20.81
N SER A 248 4.88 9.92 21.00
CA SER A 248 5.08 11.36 20.73
C SER A 248 5.22 12.16 22.04
N PRO A 249 6.35 12.08 22.74
CA PRO A 249 6.53 12.70 24.05
C PRO A 249 6.89 14.20 23.98
N GLY A 250 7.09 14.75 22.78
CA GLY A 250 7.80 16.02 22.57
C GLY A 250 7.14 17.26 23.18
N GLN A 251 5.85 17.22 23.52
CA GLN A 251 5.15 18.39 24.06
C GLN A 251 5.59 18.74 25.49
N ASP A 252 5.99 17.75 26.31
CA ASP A 252 6.37 17.97 27.70
C ASP A 252 7.57 17.13 28.15
N LEU A 253 8.33 16.58 27.18
CA LEU A 253 9.53 15.79 27.43
C LEU A 253 10.64 16.63 28.07
N CYS A 254 11.30 16.07 29.08
CA CYS A 254 12.60 16.53 29.55
C CYS A 254 13.68 15.60 28.97
N TYR A 255 14.37 16.04 27.91
CA TYR A 255 15.29 15.21 27.11
C TYR A 255 16.44 14.62 27.90
N SER A 256 16.92 15.33 28.95
CA SER A 256 18.01 14.89 29.82
C SER A 256 17.55 14.05 31.02
N SER A 257 16.23 13.90 31.23
CA SER A 257 15.65 13.20 32.38
C SER A 257 15.79 11.69 32.25
N ASP A 258 16.42 11.03 33.20
CA ASP A 258 16.40 9.57 33.30
C ASP A 258 15.00 9.04 33.64
N GLY A 259 14.15 9.83 34.31
CA GLY A 259 12.75 9.49 34.60
C GLY A 259 11.94 9.36 33.33
N ASP A 260 12.00 10.35 32.44
CA ASP A 260 11.28 10.35 31.15
C ASP A 260 11.85 9.28 30.20
N PHE A 261 13.15 9.10 30.16
CA PHE A 261 13.78 8.01 29.43
C PHE A 261 13.26 6.64 29.89
N ASN A 262 13.32 6.36 31.20
CA ASN A 262 12.84 5.08 31.75
C ASN A 262 11.35 4.86 31.50
N THR A 263 10.55 5.91 31.50
CA THR A 263 9.11 5.85 31.19
C THR A 263 8.89 5.46 29.71
N THR A 264 9.64 6.05 28.79
CA THR A 264 9.63 5.64 27.37
C THR A 264 10.00 4.16 27.22
N ILE A 265 11.08 3.73 27.89
CA ILE A 265 11.51 2.33 27.81
C ILE A 265 10.47 1.39 28.42
N ALA A 266 9.81 1.75 29.51
CA ALA A 266 8.74 0.94 30.10
C ALA A 266 7.55 0.78 29.13
N LYS A 267 7.15 1.85 28.44
CA LYS A 267 6.11 1.80 27.40
C LYS A 267 6.53 0.91 26.24
N PHE A 268 7.72 1.10 25.71
CA PHE A 268 8.25 0.30 24.61
C PHE A 268 8.36 -1.18 24.99
N GLU A 269 8.77 -1.49 26.22
CA GLU A 269 8.82 -2.86 26.72
C GLU A 269 7.45 -3.51 26.81
N GLN A 270 6.41 -2.74 27.22
CA GLN A 270 5.04 -3.23 27.23
C GLN A 270 4.58 -3.64 25.83
N ILE A 271 4.87 -2.81 24.83
CA ILE A 271 4.50 -3.02 23.43
C ILE A 271 5.38 -4.10 22.77
N ARG A 272 6.68 -4.15 23.07
CA ARG A 272 7.59 -5.20 22.60
C ARG A 272 7.11 -6.60 22.98
N LYS A 273 6.56 -6.76 24.18
CA LYS A 273 6.00 -8.02 24.66
C LYS A 273 4.80 -8.51 23.84
N LEU A 274 4.14 -7.64 23.10
CA LEU A 274 3.10 -8.00 22.14
C LEU A 274 3.66 -8.53 20.80
N GLY A 275 4.99 -8.48 20.61
CA GLY A 275 5.66 -8.91 19.37
C GLY A 275 6.11 -7.78 18.46
N VAL A 276 5.94 -6.51 18.87
CA VAL A 276 6.39 -5.36 18.09
C VAL A 276 7.91 -5.27 18.10
N LYS A 277 8.51 -5.06 16.93
CA LYS A 277 9.95 -4.95 16.73
C LYS A 277 10.39 -3.58 16.17
N SER A 278 9.45 -2.70 15.84
CA SER A 278 9.71 -1.40 15.23
C SER A 278 9.08 -0.29 16.07
N PHE A 279 9.88 0.73 16.36
CA PHE A 279 9.48 1.86 17.22
C PHE A 279 9.81 3.19 16.55
N TYR A 280 9.02 4.20 16.89
CA TYR A 280 9.06 5.52 16.28
C TYR A 280 8.86 6.60 17.35
N ILE A 281 9.70 7.63 17.35
CA ILE A 281 9.58 8.80 18.20
C ILE A 281 9.48 10.05 17.32
N PRO A 282 8.28 10.57 17.07
CA PRO A 282 8.08 11.81 16.33
C PRO A 282 8.31 13.04 17.22
N PHE A 283 8.93 14.07 16.61
CA PHE A 283 9.09 15.42 17.17
C PHE A 283 8.51 16.50 16.25
N ASP A 284 7.55 16.11 15.40
CA ASP A 284 6.72 17.03 14.63
C ASP A 284 5.73 17.79 15.53
N ASP A 285 5.30 18.96 15.08
CA ASP A 285 4.23 19.77 15.66
C ASP A 285 4.36 19.99 17.19
N ILE A 286 5.58 20.30 17.64
CA ILE A 286 5.89 20.63 19.02
C ILE A 286 6.34 22.08 19.15
N GLU A 287 6.17 22.69 20.32
CA GLU A 287 6.73 24.00 20.62
C GLU A 287 8.27 23.91 20.70
N VAL A 288 8.93 24.96 20.18
CA VAL A 288 10.41 25.07 20.18
C VAL A 288 10.86 25.66 21.51
N VAL A 289 10.65 24.90 22.60
CA VAL A 289 11.00 25.29 23.97
C VAL A 289 11.49 24.06 24.76
N PHE A 290 12.20 24.28 25.86
CA PHE A 290 12.46 23.24 26.85
C PHE A 290 11.46 23.28 28.00
N ASN A 291 10.93 22.13 28.35
CA ASN A 291 9.90 21.96 29.38
C ASN A 291 10.48 21.78 30.80
N CYS A 292 11.79 21.64 30.94
CA CYS A 292 12.45 21.48 32.23
C CYS A 292 13.74 22.29 32.35
N ASP A 293 14.09 22.65 33.61
CA ASP A 293 15.28 23.46 33.87
C ASP A 293 16.59 22.70 33.68
N ALA A 294 16.56 21.38 33.77
CA ALA A 294 17.73 20.53 33.50
C ALA A 294 18.17 20.65 32.03
N ASP A 295 17.22 20.63 31.08
CA ASP A 295 17.51 20.80 29.67
C ASP A 295 17.99 22.22 29.36
N LYS A 296 17.36 23.26 29.94
CA LYS A 296 17.79 24.66 29.79
C LYS A 296 19.22 24.88 30.28
N ALA A 297 19.59 24.21 31.39
CA ALA A 297 20.95 24.29 31.93
C ALA A 297 21.96 23.53 31.08
N LYS A 298 21.57 22.37 30.54
CA LYS A 298 22.45 21.51 29.72
C LYS A 298 22.68 22.06 28.32
N TRP A 299 21.64 22.63 27.70
CA TRP A 299 21.66 23.18 26.36
C TRP A 299 21.13 24.62 26.33
N PRO A 300 21.97 25.62 26.57
CA PRO A 300 21.53 27.02 26.58
C PRO A 300 20.88 27.44 25.28
N GLN A 301 19.65 27.97 25.37
CA GLN A 301 18.84 28.34 24.21
C GLN A 301 19.39 29.59 23.51
N ASN A 302 19.46 29.57 22.19
CA ASN A 302 19.85 30.66 21.33
C ASN A 302 19.03 30.67 20.02
N LYS A 303 19.27 31.60 19.13
CA LYS A 303 18.48 31.80 17.90
C LYS A 303 18.73 30.76 16.82
N ASP A 304 19.84 30.03 16.85
CA ASP A 304 20.19 29.03 15.81
C ASP A 304 19.54 27.66 16.04
N GLN A 305 18.91 27.45 17.22
CA GLN A 305 18.15 26.24 17.58
C GLN A 305 18.96 24.93 17.54
N LYS A 306 20.28 25.02 17.51
CA LYS A 306 21.14 23.82 17.63
C LYS A 306 20.92 23.10 18.95
N TRP A 307 20.64 23.82 20.03
CA TRP A 307 20.31 23.28 21.34
C TRP A 307 19.16 22.27 21.31
N LEU A 308 18.14 22.49 20.46
CA LEU A 308 17.03 21.54 20.30
C LEU A 308 17.49 20.29 19.55
N ALA A 309 18.29 20.46 18.49
CA ALA A 309 18.87 19.35 17.73
C ALA A 309 19.75 18.46 18.62
N ASP A 310 20.63 19.08 19.45
CA ASP A 310 21.47 18.37 20.42
C ASP A 310 20.64 17.56 21.43
N ALA A 311 19.59 18.16 21.99
CA ALA A 311 18.72 17.52 22.95
C ALA A 311 17.94 16.33 22.33
N GLN A 312 17.38 16.52 21.13
CA GLN A 312 16.67 15.48 20.39
C GLN A 312 17.62 14.34 19.99
N ALA A 313 18.81 14.66 19.46
CA ALA A 313 19.83 13.67 19.13
C ALA A 313 20.28 12.88 20.38
N TYR A 314 20.55 13.57 21.48
CA TYR A 314 20.90 12.91 22.75
C TYR A 314 19.87 11.88 23.19
N TYR A 315 18.58 12.26 23.16
CA TYR A 315 17.49 11.39 23.58
C TYR A 315 17.30 10.20 22.63
N LEU A 316 17.22 10.47 21.33
CA LEU A 316 17.07 9.43 20.31
C LEU A 316 18.23 8.44 20.29
N ASN A 317 19.47 8.94 20.44
CA ASN A 317 20.66 8.10 20.50
C ASN A 317 20.64 7.17 21.73
N ARG A 318 20.20 7.67 22.89
CA ARG A 318 20.02 6.82 24.09
C ARG A 318 19.02 5.70 23.82
N VAL A 319 17.84 6.02 23.27
CA VAL A 319 16.83 5.01 22.94
C VAL A 319 17.39 3.99 21.94
N GLN A 320 18.08 4.46 20.89
CA GLN A 320 18.67 3.58 19.88
C GLN A 320 19.73 2.63 20.51
N THR A 321 20.64 3.15 21.33
CA THR A 321 21.76 2.36 21.84
C THR A 321 21.41 1.54 23.07
N GLU A 322 20.69 2.13 24.03
CA GLU A 322 20.43 1.49 25.33
C GLU A 322 19.23 0.53 25.29
N TYR A 323 18.33 0.67 24.27
CA TYR A 323 17.16 -0.19 24.15
C TYR A 323 17.07 -0.91 22.80
N ILE A 324 17.00 -0.19 21.69
CA ILE A 324 16.75 -0.79 20.36
C ILE A 324 17.84 -1.81 20.01
N GLN A 325 19.11 -1.42 20.07
CA GLN A 325 20.24 -2.30 19.79
C GLN A 325 20.38 -3.44 20.82
N LYS A 326 20.13 -3.13 22.10
CA LYS A 326 20.21 -4.13 23.18
C LYS A 326 19.27 -5.32 22.94
N TYR A 327 18.09 -5.09 22.38
CA TYR A 327 17.10 -6.14 22.11
C TYR A 327 17.08 -6.62 20.67
N GLY A 328 18.01 -6.18 19.81
CA GLY A 328 18.08 -6.57 18.40
C GLY A 328 16.82 -6.17 17.61
N LEU A 329 16.25 -5.00 17.92
CA LEU A 329 15.06 -4.48 17.28
C LEU A 329 15.40 -3.74 15.98
N ASN A 330 14.38 -3.44 15.17
CA ASN A 330 14.55 -2.60 13.98
C ASN A 330 15.03 -1.21 14.41
N ASN A 331 15.93 -0.63 13.63
CA ASN A 331 16.46 0.71 13.93
C ASN A 331 15.32 1.71 14.19
N LEU A 332 15.52 2.54 15.22
CA LEU A 332 14.56 3.56 15.63
C LEU A 332 14.21 4.46 14.44
N GLN A 333 12.95 4.86 14.38
CA GLN A 333 12.46 5.83 13.42
C GLN A 333 12.12 7.14 14.12
N THR A 334 12.23 8.26 13.41
CA THR A 334 11.88 9.59 13.91
C THR A 334 11.42 10.50 12.78
N VAL A 335 10.67 11.54 13.11
CA VAL A 335 10.50 12.74 12.31
C VAL A 335 11.01 13.92 13.13
N PRO A 336 11.87 14.79 12.58
CA PRO A 336 12.43 15.92 13.32
C PRO A 336 11.43 17.07 13.43
N THR A 337 11.66 18.03 14.30
CA THR A 337 10.80 19.24 14.43
C THR A 337 10.76 20.05 13.13
N TYR A 338 11.88 20.18 12.44
CA TYR A 338 11.94 20.80 11.10
C TYR A 338 11.98 19.71 10.03
N TYR A 339 10.82 19.18 9.66
CA TYR A 339 10.65 17.97 8.87
C TYR A 339 10.42 18.20 7.37
N TYR A 340 10.32 19.45 6.90
CA TYR A 340 10.14 19.77 5.49
C TYR A 340 11.24 20.69 4.96
N SER A 341 11.23 20.98 3.66
CA SER A 341 12.23 21.70 2.88
C SER A 341 13.60 20.99 2.82
N SER A 342 14.25 21.10 1.71
CA SER A 342 15.67 20.70 1.54
C SER A 342 16.65 21.83 1.88
N ASP A 343 16.16 23.01 2.28
CA ASP A 343 17.00 24.15 2.67
C ASP A 343 17.82 23.84 3.93
N ALA A 344 19.07 24.26 3.89
CA ALA A 344 19.97 24.14 5.03
C ALA A 344 19.53 25.02 6.20
N SER A 345 19.60 24.49 7.41
CA SER A 345 19.43 25.23 8.64
C SER A 345 20.42 24.76 9.70
N PRO A 346 20.78 25.62 10.69
CA PRO A 346 21.64 25.21 11.78
C PRO A 346 21.11 24.00 12.56
N TYR A 347 19.78 23.91 12.78
CA TYR A 347 19.14 22.78 13.41
C TYR A 347 19.34 21.48 12.63
N LYS A 348 19.03 21.47 11.31
CA LYS A 348 19.14 20.25 10.48
C LYS A 348 20.58 19.75 10.41
N ALA A 349 21.55 20.66 10.22
CA ALA A 349 22.96 20.32 10.17
C ALA A 349 23.45 19.73 11.50
N GLU A 350 23.03 20.33 12.64
CA GLU A 350 23.39 19.85 13.98
C GLU A 350 22.78 18.48 14.26
N LEU A 351 21.45 18.32 14.03
CA LEU A 351 20.76 17.05 14.21
C LEU A 351 21.44 15.94 13.39
N GLY A 352 21.69 16.19 12.11
CA GLY A 352 22.34 15.22 11.22
C GLY A 352 23.76 14.87 11.66
N SER A 353 24.51 15.82 12.26
CA SER A 353 25.86 15.57 12.77
C SER A 353 25.89 14.71 14.03
N GLN A 354 24.90 14.89 14.91
CA GLN A 354 24.84 14.26 16.25
C GLN A 354 24.07 12.95 16.28
N LEU A 355 23.10 12.79 15.36
CA LEU A 355 22.21 11.62 15.37
C LEU A 355 22.97 10.34 14.99
N ASN A 356 22.68 9.26 15.71
CA ASN A 356 23.18 7.93 15.38
C ASN A 356 22.78 7.55 13.94
N LYS A 357 23.75 7.20 13.11
CA LYS A 357 23.60 6.99 11.67
C LYS A 357 22.71 5.79 11.30
N SER A 358 22.34 4.94 12.26
CA SER A 358 21.37 3.86 12.02
C SER A 358 19.91 4.31 12.15
N ILE A 359 19.63 5.44 12.81
CA ILE A 359 18.27 5.96 12.98
C ILE A 359 17.72 6.40 11.63
N ARG A 360 16.48 5.98 11.33
CA ARG A 360 15.76 6.33 10.11
C ARG A 360 14.94 7.59 10.35
N MET A 361 15.01 8.55 9.45
CA MET A 361 14.39 9.84 9.61
C MET A 361 13.35 10.11 8.53
N GLN A 362 12.16 10.59 8.90
CA GLN A 362 11.13 11.02 7.96
C GLN A 362 11.32 12.48 7.53
N TRP A 363 10.93 12.73 6.29
CA TRP A 363 10.90 14.03 5.63
C TRP A 363 9.64 14.13 4.77
N THR A 364 8.95 15.28 4.78
CA THR A 364 7.67 15.44 4.06
C THR A 364 7.82 16.07 2.66
N GLY A 365 9.05 16.27 2.20
CA GLY A 365 9.31 16.98 0.96
C GLY A 365 9.60 18.47 1.18
N GLU A 366 9.46 19.26 0.13
CA GLU A 366 9.75 20.69 0.18
C GLU A 366 8.73 21.49 1.01
N ARG A 367 7.56 20.95 1.23
CA ARG A 367 6.45 21.52 2.02
C ARG A 367 5.94 20.48 3.03
N ILE A 368 5.07 20.92 3.93
CA ILE A 368 4.31 20.00 4.81
C ILE A 368 3.50 19.03 3.94
N ILE A 369 2.78 19.55 2.95
CA ILE A 369 2.09 18.77 1.93
C ILE A 369 2.76 19.07 0.58
N THR A 370 3.45 18.09 0.04
CA THR A 370 4.27 18.23 -1.19
C THR A 370 3.57 17.51 -2.35
N ASP A 371 3.33 18.21 -3.47
CA ASP A 371 2.75 17.60 -4.67
C ASP A 371 3.81 16.89 -5.52
N ASP A 372 5.02 17.45 -5.59
CA ASP A 372 6.12 16.97 -6.43
C ASP A 372 7.38 16.60 -5.60
N PHE A 373 7.90 15.39 -5.81
CA PHE A 373 9.15 14.90 -5.22
C PHE A 373 10.21 14.65 -6.30
N PRO A 374 10.93 15.68 -6.76
CA PRO A 374 12.01 15.50 -7.72
C PRO A 374 13.25 14.91 -7.04
N ALA A 375 14.05 14.16 -7.80
CA ALA A 375 15.30 13.58 -7.29
C ALA A 375 16.29 14.61 -6.74
N SER A 376 16.31 15.83 -7.31
CA SER A 376 17.15 16.93 -6.83
C SER A 376 16.83 17.35 -5.39
N SER A 377 15.56 17.40 -5.01
CA SER A 377 15.13 17.69 -3.64
C SER A 377 15.55 16.59 -2.67
N ALA A 378 15.41 15.32 -3.06
CA ALA A 378 15.85 14.18 -2.26
C ALA A 378 17.36 14.22 -1.98
N ILE A 379 18.17 14.45 -3.01
CA ILE A 379 19.63 14.58 -2.90
C ILE A 379 20.02 15.74 -1.97
N MET A 380 19.31 16.86 -2.08
CA MET A 380 19.60 18.03 -1.25
C MET A 380 19.17 17.79 0.21
N ALA A 381 18.05 17.12 0.45
CA ALA A 381 17.60 16.78 1.79
C ALA A 381 18.59 15.84 2.49
N ASP A 382 19.06 14.76 1.83
CA ASP A 382 20.08 13.85 2.36
C ASP A 382 21.35 14.62 2.78
N LYS A 383 21.79 15.56 1.93
CA LYS A 383 22.95 16.41 2.21
C LYS A 383 22.71 17.34 3.40
N THR A 384 21.53 17.96 3.46
CA THR A 384 21.17 18.92 4.51
C THR A 384 21.05 18.25 5.88
N TYR A 385 20.46 17.06 5.95
CA TYR A 385 20.39 16.26 7.18
C TYR A 385 21.62 15.37 7.40
N SER A 386 22.61 15.41 6.51
CA SER A 386 23.82 14.58 6.60
C SER A 386 23.53 13.10 6.87
N THR A 387 22.55 12.53 6.18
CA THR A 387 22.11 11.15 6.35
C THR A 387 21.74 10.52 4.99
N ASP A 388 21.89 9.19 4.89
CA ASP A 388 21.38 8.34 3.81
C ASP A 388 20.19 7.47 4.29
N LYS A 389 19.56 7.85 5.39
CA LYS A 389 18.49 7.11 6.05
C LYS A 389 17.16 7.84 6.04
N LEU A 390 16.97 8.78 5.10
CA LEU A 390 15.67 9.43 4.90
C LEU A 390 14.68 8.47 4.27
N PHE A 391 13.42 8.60 4.68
CA PHE A 391 12.25 8.05 4.00
C PHE A 391 11.11 9.08 4.09
N VAL A 392 10.18 9.01 3.14
CA VAL A 392 9.17 10.06 2.99
C VAL A 392 7.94 9.78 3.85
N TRP A 393 7.50 10.78 4.60
CA TRP A 393 6.13 10.93 5.06
C TRP A 393 5.39 11.76 4.01
N ASP A 394 4.58 11.10 3.19
CA ASP A 394 3.84 11.75 2.12
C ASP A 394 2.41 12.04 2.56
N ASN A 395 2.07 13.32 2.70
CA ASN A 395 0.72 13.75 3.07
C ASN A 395 -0.30 13.66 1.92
N PHE A 396 -0.04 12.80 0.93
CA PHE A 396 -1.03 12.39 -0.05
C PHE A 396 -1.54 10.97 0.32
N PRO A 397 -2.87 10.74 0.35
CA PRO A 397 -3.99 11.63 0.04
C PRO A 397 -4.67 12.25 1.29
N ASP A 398 -3.96 12.58 2.36
CA ASP A 398 -4.53 13.11 3.59
C ASP A 398 -5.53 14.24 3.33
N ASN A 399 -6.67 14.19 3.99
CA ASN A 399 -7.76 15.16 3.87
C ASN A 399 -8.19 15.76 5.21
N ASP A 400 -7.35 15.70 6.23
CA ASP A 400 -7.69 16.20 7.58
C ASP A 400 -7.94 17.71 7.60
N GLY A 401 -7.27 18.48 6.74
CA GLY A 401 -7.52 19.89 6.53
C GLY A 401 -8.83 20.21 5.78
N GLU A 402 -9.35 19.26 5.00
CA GLU A 402 -10.60 19.37 4.22
C GLU A 402 -11.42 18.08 4.29
N PRO A 403 -11.92 17.68 5.48
CA PRO A 403 -12.56 16.36 5.67
C PRO A 403 -13.84 16.14 4.86
N GLY A 404 -14.39 17.20 4.27
CA GLY A 404 -15.50 17.13 3.33
C GLY A 404 -15.11 16.72 1.90
N ARG A 405 -13.80 16.55 1.60
CA ARG A 405 -13.29 16.14 0.28
C ARG A 405 -12.71 14.75 0.32
N LEU A 406 -12.83 14.03 -0.79
CA LEU A 406 -12.02 12.85 -1.07
C LEU A 406 -10.98 13.19 -2.13
N TYR A 407 -9.80 12.56 -2.02
CA TYR A 407 -8.71 12.71 -2.95
C TYR A 407 -8.39 11.36 -3.60
N LEU A 408 -8.99 11.10 -4.76
CA LEU A 408 -8.91 9.83 -5.47
C LEU A 408 -8.12 9.93 -6.79
N LYS A 409 -7.34 11.01 -6.97
CA LYS A 409 -6.43 11.09 -8.12
C LYS A 409 -5.35 10.00 -8.04
N PRO A 410 -4.81 9.53 -9.17
CA PRO A 410 -3.63 8.67 -9.17
C PRO A 410 -2.43 9.33 -8.49
N LEU A 411 -1.56 8.54 -7.88
CA LEU A 411 -0.28 9.02 -7.35
C LEU A 411 0.62 9.49 -8.50
N THR A 412 0.94 10.77 -8.54
CA THR A 412 1.79 11.40 -9.56
C THR A 412 2.82 12.33 -8.89
N GLY A 413 3.78 12.87 -9.65
CA GLY A 413 4.73 13.86 -9.15
C GLY A 413 5.93 13.28 -8.39
N ARG A 414 6.08 11.95 -8.30
CA ARG A 414 7.21 11.31 -7.63
C ARG A 414 8.21 10.81 -8.67
N ALA A 415 9.45 11.30 -8.62
CA ALA A 415 10.48 10.90 -9.58
C ALA A 415 10.69 9.38 -9.54
N PRO A 416 10.81 8.70 -10.71
CA PRO A 416 10.85 7.23 -10.78
C PRO A 416 12.11 6.62 -10.16
N ASP A 417 13.13 7.42 -9.89
CA ASP A 417 14.44 6.99 -9.38
C ASP A 417 14.72 7.41 -7.92
N LEU A 418 13.71 7.86 -7.18
CA LEU A 418 13.85 8.23 -5.75
C LEU A 418 14.35 7.08 -4.88
N TYR A 419 14.14 5.82 -5.28
CA TYR A 419 14.69 4.66 -4.58
C TYR A 419 16.22 4.64 -4.46
N LYS A 420 16.92 5.44 -5.26
CA LYS A 420 18.39 5.58 -5.17
C LYS A 420 18.84 6.44 -3.99
N TYR A 421 17.94 7.27 -3.46
CA TYR A 421 18.25 8.27 -2.45
C TYR A 421 17.51 8.02 -1.14
N HIS A 422 16.26 7.60 -1.20
CA HIS A 422 15.40 7.41 -0.03
C HIS A 422 15.10 5.94 0.23
N LEU A 423 14.94 5.58 1.52
CA LEU A 423 14.59 4.22 1.94
C LEU A 423 13.15 3.83 1.57
N GLY A 424 12.28 4.79 1.25
CA GLY A 424 10.90 4.51 0.87
C GLY A 424 9.92 5.62 1.18
N PHE A 425 8.64 5.25 1.15
CA PHE A 425 7.50 6.13 1.39
C PHE A 425 6.52 5.52 2.37
N THR A 426 5.96 6.38 3.23
CA THR A 426 4.76 6.13 4.01
C THR A 426 3.73 7.20 3.69
N SER A 427 2.60 6.79 3.13
CA SER A 427 1.45 7.67 2.89
C SER A 427 0.77 8.03 4.20
N ASN A 428 0.48 9.32 4.44
CA ASN A 428 -0.53 9.74 5.39
C ASN A 428 -1.88 9.70 4.65
N PRO A 429 -2.78 8.76 4.98
CA PRO A 429 -3.99 8.51 4.21
C PRO A 429 -5.14 9.43 4.63
N MET A 430 -6.27 9.37 3.92
CA MET A 430 -7.50 10.08 4.31
C MET A 430 -8.11 9.50 5.60
N LEU A 431 -8.94 10.30 6.28
CA LEU A 431 -9.83 9.86 7.36
C LEU A 431 -10.73 8.71 6.89
N SER A 432 -11.17 8.76 5.63
CA SER A 432 -11.93 7.69 4.96
C SER A 432 -11.00 6.54 4.59
N ALA A 433 -10.96 5.52 5.46
CA ALA A 433 -10.01 4.43 5.38
C ALA A 433 -10.09 3.69 4.04
N TYR A 434 -11.27 3.26 3.64
CA TYR A 434 -11.44 2.44 2.44
C TYR A 434 -11.29 3.26 1.16
N ALA A 435 -11.68 4.54 1.18
CA ALA A 435 -11.42 5.46 0.08
C ALA A 435 -9.93 5.72 -0.14
N SER A 436 -9.07 5.48 0.86
CA SER A 436 -7.61 5.58 0.74
C SER A 436 -6.96 4.42 -0.01
N MET A 437 -7.65 3.27 -0.17
CA MET A 437 -7.08 2.06 -0.78
C MET A 437 -6.51 2.27 -2.19
N PRO A 438 -7.16 3.02 -3.11
CA PRO A 438 -6.58 3.24 -4.44
C PRO A 438 -5.21 3.93 -4.39
N ALA A 439 -5.07 4.98 -3.59
CA ALA A 439 -3.79 5.68 -3.41
C ALA A 439 -2.72 4.77 -2.77
N LEU A 440 -3.09 4.00 -1.73
CA LEU A 440 -2.18 3.08 -1.06
C LEU A 440 -1.68 1.97 -2.00
N ALA A 441 -2.53 1.44 -2.90
CA ALA A 441 -2.06 0.51 -3.92
C ALA A 441 -1.06 1.16 -4.88
N ASN A 442 -1.32 2.42 -5.30
CA ASN A 442 -0.38 3.17 -6.14
C ASN A 442 0.98 3.36 -5.43
N PHE A 443 1.01 3.62 -4.11
CA PHE A 443 2.25 3.63 -3.33
C PHE A 443 2.95 2.27 -3.34
N GLY A 444 2.20 1.17 -3.23
CA GLY A 444 2.73 -0.18 -3.34
C GLY A 444 3.44 -0.40 -4.68
N ASP A 445 2.79 -0.07 -5.78
CA ASP A 445 3.32 -0.22 -7.13
C ASP A 445 4.54 0.68 -7.36
N TYR A 446 4.45 1.95 -6.98
CA TYR A 446 5.53 2.92 -7.14
C TYR A 446 6.77 2.55 -6.33
N THR A 447 6.62 2.22 -5.06
CA THR A 447 7.75 1.92 -4.18
C THR A 447 8.37 0.55 -4.45
N TRP A 448 7.61 -0.37 -5.05
CA TRP A 448 8.13 -1.66 -5.50
C TRP A 448 8.99 -1.52 -6.77
N ASN A 449 8.48 -0.81 -7.79
CA ASN A 449 9.16 -0.66 -9.09
C ASN A 449 8.86 0.71 -9.72
N GLY A 450 9.40 1.79 -9.14
CA GLY A 450 9.20 3.16 -9.58
C GLY A 450 9.49 3.40 -11.07
N PRO A 451 10.59 2.87 -11.66
CA PRO A 451 10.86 3.02 -13.09
C PRO A 451 9.79 2.45 -14.02
N SER A 452 9.05 1.45 -13.58
CA SER A 452 7.98 0.81 -14.36
C SER A 452 6.56 1.25 -13.93
N TYR A 453 6.46 2.13 -12.94
CA TYR A 453 5.18 2.63 -12.44
C TYR A 453 4.46 3.46 -13.49
N ASP A 454 3.18 3.17 -13.68
CA ASP A 454 2.25 3.91 -14.53
C ASP A 454 1.00 4.22 -13.69
N ALA A 455 0.83 5.49 -13.35
CA ALA A 455 -0.21 5.95 -12.44
C ALA A 455 -1.63 5.61 -12.90
N ALA A 456 -1.91 5.76 -14.20
CA ALA A 456 -3.24 5.49 -14.76
C ALA A 456 -3.53 3.99 -14.80
N ALA A 457 -2.56 3.19 -15.23
CA ALA A 457 -2.71 1.74 -15.32
C ALA A 457 -2.77 1.09 -13.93
N SER A 458 -1.96 1.54 -12.97
CA SER A 458 -2.00 1.11 -11.56
C SER A 458 -3.37 1.41 -10.93
N THR A 459 -3.86 2.64 -11.08
CA THR A 459 -5.18 3.03 -10.57
C THR A 459 -6.30 2.19 -11.21
N LYS A 460 -6.28 1.99 -12.52
CA LYS A 460 -7.26 1.13 -13.20
C LYS A 460 -7.24 -0.30 -12.66
N ALA A 461 -6.06 -0.84 -12.40
CA ALA A 461 -5.90 -2.20 -11.88
C ALA A 461 -6.50 -2.34 -10.47
N VAL A 462 -6.19 -1.44 -9.54
CA VAL A 462 -6.75 -1.49 -8.18
C VAL A 462 -8.26 -1.25 -8.18
N LEU A 463 -8.79 -0.34 -9.02
CA LEU A 463 -10.23 -0.14 -9.13
C LEU A 463 -10.93 -1.40 -9.66
N SER A 464 -10.32 -2.12 -10.61
CA SER A 464 -10.84 -3.40 -11.09
C SER A 464 -10.84 -4.47 -9.99
N GLU A 465 -9.77 -4.55 -9.18
CA GLU A 465 -9.71 -5.47 -8.03
C GLU A 465 -10.78 -5.13 -6.99
N LEU A 466 -10.91 -3.86 -6.60
CA LEU A 466 -11.93 -3.39 -5.64
C LEU A 466 -13.35 -3.65 -6.13
N ALA A 467 -13.58 -3.56 -7.44
CA ALA A 467 -14.84 -3.92 -8.08
C ALA A 467 -15.08 -5.44 -8.19
N GLY A 468 -14.15 -6.28 -7.73
CA GLY A 468 -14.24 -7.74 -7.86
C GLY A 468 -14.21 -8.21 -9.33
N ASN A 469 -13.55 -7.48 -10.21
CA ASN A 469 -13.54 -7.68 -11.67
C ASN A 469 -14.95 -7.63 -12.32
N ASN A 470 -15.92 -7.01 -11.65
CA ASN A 470 -17.27 -6.80 -12.18
C ASN A 470 -17.31 -5.49 -12.98
N ALA A 471 -17.62 -5.60 -14.28
CA ALA A 471 -17.61 -4.45 -15.18
C ALA A 471 -18.60 -3.34 -14.80
N THR A 472 -19.78 -3.68 -14.28
CA THR A 472 -20.80 -2.71 -13.84
C THR A 472 -20.31 -1.92 -12.62
N ILE A 473 -19.75 -2.62 -11.62
CA ILE A 473 -19.20 -1.98 -10.42
C ILE A 473 -18.00 -1.11 -10.80
N LEU A 474 -17.11 -1.62 -11.65
CA LEU A 474 -15.94 -0.86 -12.14
C LEU A 474 -16.37 0.43 -12.84
N THR A 475 -17.37 0.39 -13.72
CA THR A 475 -17.87 1.58 -14.43
C THR A 475 -18.38 2.64 -13.45
N ALA A 476 -19.17 2.26 -12.45
CA ALA A 476 -19.67 3.16 -11.42
C ALA A 476 -18.54 3.70 -10.52
N LEU A 477 -17.59 2.85 -10.15
CA LEU A 477 -16.44 3.24 -9.32
C LEU A 477 -15.52 4.22 -10.07
N VAL A 478 -15.25 4.00 -11.35
CA VAL A 478 -14.46 4.93 -12.18
C VAL A 478 -15.17 6.28 -12.30
N ALA A 479 -16.51 6.29 -12.51
CA ALA A 479 -17.27 7.54 -12.56
C ALA A 479 -17.24 8.28 -11.19
N PHE A 480 -17.30 7.56 -10.08
CA PHE A 480 -17.15 8.13 -8.75
C PHE A 480 -15.75 8.71 -8.52
N VAL A 481 -14.70 7.98 -8.88
CA VAL A 481 -13.31 8.42 -8.79
C VAL A 481 -13.06 9.67 -9.64
N ASP A 482 -13.68 9.77 -10.82
CA ASP A 482 -13.57 10.95 -11.69
C ASP A 482 -14.01 12.24 -10.99
N LEU A 483 -15.06 12.18 -10.16
CA LEU A 483 -15.56 13.33 -9.39
C LEU A 483 -14.56 13.83 -8.33
N HIS A 484 -13.59 13.01 -7.93
CA HIS A 484 -12.67 13.24 -6.82
C HIS A 484 -11.20 13.30 -7.26
N GLN A 485 -10.92 13.72 -8.52
CA GLN A 485 -9.57 13.89 -9.06
C GLN A 485 -8.86 15.16 -8.56
N PHE A 486 -9.61 16.09 -7.99
CA PHE A 486 -9.06 17.34 -7.46
C PHE A 486 -8.08 17.07 -6.31
N TRP A 487 -6.96 17.79 -6.31
CA TRP A 487 -6.01 17.84 -5.22
C TRP A 487 -5.72 19.29 -4.86
N THR A 488 -6.08 19.71 -3.67
CA THR A 488 -6.03 21.11 -3.20
C THR A 488 -4.61 21.69 -3.30
N TYR A 489 -3.61 20.86 -3.09
CA TYR A 489 -2.21 21.28 -3.01
C TYR A 489 -1.46 21.15 -4.34
N SER A 490 -2.16 20.80 -5.43
CA SER A 490 -1.57 20.75 -6.77
C SER A 490 -1.46 22.13 -7.37
N ASP A 491 -0.31 22.42 -8.00
CA ASP A 491 -0.12 23.65 -8.77
C ASP A 491 -0.98 23.68 -10.05
N ASN A 492 -1.44 22.49 -10.52
CA ASN A 492 -2.31 22.33 -11.69
C ASN A 492 -3.45 21.34 -11.37
N PRO A 493 -4.43 21.74 -10.56
CA PRO A 493 -5.49 20.84 -10.13
C PRO A 493 -6.43 20.45 -11.29
N THR A 494 -6.82 19.18 -11.32
CA THR A 494 -7.79 18.65 -12.29
C THR A 494 -9.13 18.44 -11.61
N TYR A 495 -10.20 18.87 -12.26
CA TYR A 495 -11.58 18.75 -11.76
C TYR A 495 -12.37 17.80 -12.64
N ALA A 496 -12.74 16.62 -12.16
CA ALA A 496 -13.62 15.66 -12.83
C ALA A 496 -13.43 15.62 -14.36
N PRO A 497 -12.25 15.18 -14.86
CA PRO A 497 -11.87 15.40 -16.25
C PRO A 497 -12.83 14.78 -17.27
N GLN A 498 -13.39 13.60 -16.97
CA GLN A 498 -14.34 12.95 -17.87
C GLN A 498 -15.71 13.66 -17.84
N LEU A 499 -16.20 14.02 -16.66
CA LEU A 499 -17.44 14.77 -16.52
C LEU A 499 -17.33 16.14 -17.23
N ASN A 500 -16.22 16.85 -17.04
CA ASN A 500 -16.00 18.13 -17.76
C ASN A 500 -15.93 17.96 -19.27
N ALA A 501 -15.35 16.88 -19.77
CA ALA A 501 -15.36 16.58 -21.20
C ALA A 501 -16.78 16.34 -21.70
N ASP A 502 -17.61 15.59 -20.96
CA ASP A 502 -19.01 15.34 -21.33
C ASP A 502 -19.84 16.64 -21.32
N ILE A 503 -19.65 17.52 -20.32
CA ILE A 503 -20.29 18.83 -20.21
C ILE A 503 -19.88 19.75 -21.39
N ASN A 504 -18.59 19.82 -21.71
CA ASN A 504 -18.11 20.64 -22.80
C ASN A 504 -18.64 20.16 -24.16
N ALA A 505 -18.71 18.84 -24.37
CA ALA A 505 -19.32 18.27 -25.59
C ALA A 505 -20.82 18.61 -25.68
N TYR A 506 -21.56 18.56 -24.56
CA TYR A 506 -22.96 18.96 -24.50
C TYR A 506 -23.16 20.43 -24.93
N TRP A 507 -22.37 21.36 -24.38
CA TRP A 507 -22.48 22.77 -24.75
C TRP A 507 -22.01 23.05 -26.19
N ALA A 508 -21.00 22.36 -26.69
CA ALA A 508 -20.56 22.50 -28.07
C ALA A 508 -21.66 22.06 -29.06
N ALA A 509 -22.32 20.94 -28.77
CA ALA A 509 -23.42 20.47 -29.62
C ALA A 509 -24.60 21.47 -29.62
N ARG A 510 -24.93 22.08 -28.47
CA ARG A 510 -26.01 23.10 -28.40
C ARG A 510 -25.69 24.41 -29.15
N ALA A 511 -24.40 24.73 -29.39
CA ALA A 511 -24.01 25.95 -30.09
C ALA A 511 -24.19 25.84 -31.61
N ASP A 512 -24.39 24.65 -32.14
CA ASP A 512 -24.41 24.40 -33.62
C ASP A 512 -25.81 24.44 -34.25
N ASP A 513 -26.86 24.96 -33.56
CA ASP A 513 -28.26 25.12 -34.05
C ASP A 513 -28.92 23.82 -34.58
N ASP A 514 -28.40 22.64 -34.25
CA ASP A 514 -29.00 21.36 -34.63
C ASP A 514 -30.12 20.97 -33.64
N PRO A 515 -31.33 20.55 -34.07
CA PRO A 515 -32.40 20.16 -33.15
C PRO A 515 -31.98 18.92 -32.35
N HIS A 516 -31.54 19.16 -31.10
CA HIS A 516 -30.91 18.18 -30.25
C HIS A 516 -31.93 17.24 -29.60
N ASN A 517 -31.67 15.95 -29.73
CA ASN A 517 -32.19 14.96 -28.81
C ASN A 517 -31.21 14.85 -27.63
N ASP A 518 -31.34 15.76 -26.64
CA ASP A 518 -30.46 15.81 -25.45
C ASP A 518 -30.61 14.59 -24.54
N ASP A 519 -31.59 13.72 -24.79
CA ASP A 519 -31.89 12.56 -23.97
C ASP A 519 -30.82 11.45 -24.08
N ASP A 520 -29.99 11.43 -25.12
CA ASP A 520 -28.94 10.43 -25.34
C ASP A 520 -27.53 11.02 -25.55
N THR A 521 -27.26 12.15 -24.95
CA THR A 521 -25.88 12.71 -24.95
C THR A 521 -24.97 11.96 -23.99
N ALA A 522 -23.63 12.08 -24.15
CA ALA A 522 -22.65 11.55 -23.21
C ALA A 522 -22.88 12.08 -21.79
N PHE A 523 -23.28 13.36 -21.67
CA PHE A 523 -23.59 14.00 -20.40
C PHE A 523 -24.85 13.38 -19.75
N SER A 524 -25.94 13.20 -20.48
CA SER A 524 -27.17 12.58 -19.96
C SER A 524 -26.93 11.14 -19.49
N ARG A 525 -26.15 10.36 -20.26
CA ARG A 525 -25.72 9.01 -19.85
C ARG A 525 -24.86 9.04 -18.58
N ARG A 526 -23.99 10.04 -18.43
CA ARG A 526 -23.19 10.25 -17.21
C ARG A 526 -24.09 10.55 -16.02
N LEU A 527 -25.07 11.44 -16.13
CA LEU A 527 -26.01 11.75 -15.05
C LEU A 527 -26.80 10.51 -14.62
N THR A 528 -27.27 9.73 -15.57
CA THR A 528 -27.94 8.44 -15.30
C THR A 528 -27.03 7.49 -14.54
N LEU A 529 -25.76 7.36 -14.93
CA LEU A 529 -24.78 6.53 -14.25
C LEU A 529 -24.54 7.02 -12.80
N LEU A 530 -24.35 8.32 -12.59
CA LEU A 530 -24.12 8.90 -11.24
C LEU A 530 -25.28 8.59 -10.30
N LYS A 531 -26.53 8.59 -10.76
CA LYS A 531 -27.71 8.23 -9.95
C LYS A 531 -27.70 6.76 -9.50
N THR A 532 -27.02 5.89 -10.20
CA THR A 532 -26.93 4.46 -9.84
C THR A 532 -25.78 4.12 -8.89
N ILE A 533 -24.84 5.05 -8.68
CA ILE A 533 -23.60 4.78 -7.92
C ILE A 533 -23.85 4.18 -6.54
N PRO A 534 -24.75 4.73 -5.68
CA PRO A 534 -24.94 4.18 -4.33
C PRO A 534 -25.35 2.71 -4.34
N ASP A 535 -26.32 2.35 -5.18
CA ASP A 535 -26.80 0.96 -5.32
C ASP A 535 -25.73 0.05 -5.90
N VAL A 536 -25.02 0.49 -6.92
CA VAL A 536 -23.98 -0.32 -7.57
C VAL A 536 -22.79 -0.55 -6.65
N LEU A 537 -22.29 0.49 -5.95
CA LEU A 537 -21.17 0.35 -5.02
C LEU A 537 -21.52 -0.47 -3.78
N SER A 538 -22.79 -0.51 -3.37
CA SER A 538 -23.23 -1.39 -2.25
C SER A 538 -22.94 -2.88 -2.51
N ARG A 539 -22.71 -3.28 -3.77
CA ARG A 539 -22.41 -4.63 -4.21
C ARG A 539 -20.91 -4.93 -4.33
N MET A 540 -20.04 -4.00 -3.93
CA MET A 540 -18.59 -4.22 -3.90
C MET A 540 -18.21 -5.37 -2.97
N PRO A 541 -17.16 -6.14 -3.29
CA PRO A 541 -16.65 -7.20 -2.39
C PRO A 541 -16.31 -6.69 -1.00
N ILE A 542 -15.83 -5.45 -0.88
CA ILE A 542 -15.58 -4.77 0.39
C ILE A 542 -16.76 -3.83 0.66
N ALA A 543 -17.82 -4.34 1.30
CA ALA A 543 -19.03 -3.56 1.60
C ALA A 543 -18.76 -2.28 2.42
N ALA A 544 -17.70 -2.30 3.25
CA ALA A 544 -17.28 -1.16 4.03
C ALA A 544 -16.82 0.03 3.17
N PHE A 545 -16.34 -0.20 1.94
CA PHE A 545 -16.00 0.88 1.00
C PHE A 545 -17.23 1.73 0.66
N ALA A 546 -18.33 1.11 0.26
CA ALA A 546 -19.55 1.82 -0.08
C ALA A 546 -20.08 2.67 1.08
N LYS A 547 -20.00 2.12 2.31
CA LYS A 547 -20.40 2.84 3.53
C LYS A 547 -19.46 4.01 3.83
N ASP A 548 -18.17 3.86 3.62
CA ASP A 548 -17.15 4.89 3.86
C ASP A 548 -17.36 6.11 2.95
N VAL A 549 -17.85 5.90 1.72
CA VAL A 549 -18.06 6.96 0.73
C VAL A 549 -19.53 7.40 0.57
N GLU A 550 -20.46 6.89 1.39
CA GLU A 550 -21.90 7.17 1.30
C GLU A 550 -22.27 8.66 1.24
N PRO A 551 -21.67 9.56 2.05
CA PRO A 551 -22.00 10.98 1.98
C PRO A 551 -21.76 11.59 0.59
N TRP A 552 -20.63 11.24 -0.03
CA TRP A 552 -20.24 11.78 -1.35
C TRP A 552 -21.06 11.17 -2.49
N THR A 553 -21.39 9.88 -2.41
CA THR A 553 -22.27 9.25 -3.42
C THR A 553 -23.67 9.81 -3.36
N THR A 554 -24.19 10.13 -2.16
CA THR A 554 -25.48 10.81 -1.97
C THR A 554 -25.49 12.19 -2.62
N VAL A 555 -24.45 12.98 -2.41
CA VAL A 555 -24.31 14.31 -3.03
C VAL A 555 -24.19 14.20 -4.56
N ALA A 556 -23.49 13.21 -5.08
CA ALA A 556 -23.38 12.96 -6.52
C ALA A 556 -24.74 12.70 -7.16
N VAL A 557 -25.63 11.94 -6.49
CA VAL A 557 -27.02 11.72 -6.94
C VAL A 557 -27.82 13.01 -6.96
N GLN A 558 -27.74 13.82 -5.89
CA GLN A 558 -28.45 15.10 -5.79
C GLN A 558 -28.00 16.06 -6.89
N TRP A 559 -26.70 16.14 -7.14
CA TRP A 559 -26.13 16.95 -8.21
C TRP A 559 -26.60 16.48 -9.58
N ALA A 560 -26.59 15.18 -9.84
CA ALA A 560 -27.05 14.60 -11.09
C ALA A 560 -28.53 14.91 -11.36
N ASN A 561 -29.40 14.81 -10.34
CA ASN A 561 -30.81 15.17 -10.45
C ASN A 561 -30.99 16.67 -10.77
N ALA A 562 -30.23 17.56 -10.11
CA ALA A 562 -30.29 19.00 -10.38
C ALA A 562 -29.87 19.32 -11.84
N CYS A 563 -28.82 18.68 -12.35
CA CYS A 563 -28.38 18.84 -13.74
C CYS A 563 -29.42 18.32 -14.75
N GLU A 564 -30.08 17.20 -14.45
CA GLU A 564 -31.16 16.67 -15.29
C GLU A 564 -32.35 17.65 -15.39
N HIS A 565 -32.75 18.27 -14.26
CA HIS A 565 -33.78 19.32 -14.27
C HIS A 565 -33.35 20.54 -15.08
N LEU A 566 -32.08 20.94 -15.02
CA LEU A 566 -31.56 22.03 -15.83
C LEU A 566 -31.60 21.70 -17.32
N ILE A 567 -31.19 20.49 -17.72
CA ILE A 567 -31.27 20.02 -19.12
C ILE A 567 -32.74 20.05 -19.59
N ASN A 568 -33.66 19.51 -18.79
CA ASN A 568 -35.09 19.53 -19.12
C ASN A 568 -35.65 20.95 -19.26
N THR A 569 -35.19 21.88 -18.41
CA THR A 569 -35.55 23.31 -18.52
C THR A 569 -35.04 23.91 -19.83
N LEU A 570 -33.78 23.68 -20.18
CA LEU A 570 -33.17 24.14 -21.44
C LEU A 570 -33.93 23.60 -22.65
N ASN A 571 -34.25 22.31 -22.68
CA ASN A 571 -35.01 21.68 -23.75
C ASN A 571 -36.43 22.25 -23.87
N ALA A 572 -37.07 22.58 -22.72
CA ALA A 572 -38.38 23.21 -22.73
C ALA A 572 -38.34 24.65 -23.26
N ILE A 573 -37.27 25.40 -23.02
CA ILE A 573 -37.05 26.74 -23.57
C ILE A 573 -36.87 26.65 -25.08
N ASP A 574 -36.02 25.74 -25.57
CA ASP A 574 -35.74 25.58 -26.98
C ASP A 574 -36.98 25.15 -27.80
N THR A 575 -37.88 24.41 -27.14
CA THR A 575 -39.16 24.01 -27.78
C THR A 575 -40.26 25.04 -27.61
N GLU A 576 -39.97 26.27 -27.10
CA GLU A 576 -40.94 27.33 -26.83
C GLU A 576 -42.05 26.94 -25.80
N ASN A 577 -41.83 25.86 -25.06
CA ASN A 577 -42.80 25.36 -24.05
C ASN A 577 -42.59 26.03 -22.67
N ARG A 578 -42.94 27.31 -22.55
CA ARG A 578 -42.74 28.10 -21.31
C ARG A 578 -43.39 27.45 -20.07
N ALA A 579 -44.56 26.83 -20.21
CA ALA A 579 -45.26 26.21 -19.08
C ALA A 579 -44.45 25.02 -18.51
N LYS A 580 -43.81 24.23 -19.34
CA LYS A 580 -42.96 23.11 -18.94
C LYS A 580 -41.64 23.62 -18.32
N SER A 581 -41.02 24.65 -18.91
CA SER A 581 -39.83 25.30 -18.38
C SER A 581 -40.03 25.82 -16.95
N ASP A 582 -41.14 26.53 -16.69
CA ASP A 582 -41.49 27.07 -15.36
C ASP A 582 -41.71 25.94 -14.33
N SER A 583 -42.21 24.79 -14.77
CA SER A 583 -42.42 23.60 -13.93
C SER A 583 -41.09 22.92 -13.52
N GLU A 584 -40.14 22.80 -14.44
CA GLU A 584 -38.85 22.15 -14.18
C GLU A 584 -37.87 23.04 -13.40
N TYR A 585 -38.00 24.37 -13.50
CA TYR A 585 -37.16 25.32 -12.76
C TYR A 585 -37.51 25.42 -11.26
N LYS A 586 -38.77 25.11 -10.87
CA LYS A 586 -39.23 25.10 -9.47
C LYS A 586 -38.82 23.84 -8.71
#